data_dbf7adea0e47a85680e6a8bfcef00d73
#
_entry.id   dbf7adea0e47a85680e6a8bfcef00d73
#
_cell.length_a   1.000
_cell.length_b   1.000
_cell.length_c   1.000
_cell.angle_alpha   90.00
_cell.angle_beta   90.00
_cell.angle_gamma   90.00
#
_symmetry.space_group_name_H-M   'P 1'
#
loop_
_entity.id
_entity.type
_entity.pdbx_description
1 polymer ?
#
loop_
_entity_poly.entity_id
_entity_poly.type
_entity_poly.pdbx_seq_one_letter_code
_entity_poly.pdbx_strand_id
1 'polypeptide(L)'
;MSSVSESVGFYSGVLGGTVRDDRPDFGFGGAWIDLGSQQVHLIESPTPENLGQHFAIEVADLDGAVGELRAKGFDVGDPSPVGSARQAFVTDPSGNLLELHEVGSSG
;
A
#
# COMPACT_ATOMS: atom_id res chain seq x y z
N MET A 1 -5.57 11.32 -2.87
CA MET A 1 -6.22 10.15 -3.50
C MET A 1 -7.33 10.61 -4.42
N SER A 2 -7.33 10.17 -5.68
CA SER A 2 -8.40 10.52 -6.63
C SER A 2 -9.65 9.67 -6.40
N SER A 3 -9.53 8.49 -5.79
CA SER A 3 -10.64 7.62 -5.45
C SER A 3 -10.43 7.02 -4.06
N VAL A 4 -11.03 7.66 -3.05
CA VAL A 4 -10.88 7.23 -1.65
C VAL A 4 -11.54 5.87 -1.41
N SER A 5 -12.76 5.66 -1.94
CA SER A 5 -13.47 4.40 -1.70
C SER A 5 -12.73 3.17 -2.27
N GLU A 6 -12.16 3.28 -3.47
CA GLU A 6 -11.36 2.21 -4.04
C GLU A 6 -10.07 1.99 -3.27
N SER A 7 -9.44 3.08 -2.83
CA SER A 7 -8.20 3.01 -2.06
C SER A 7 -8.45 2.42 -0.67
N VAL A 8 -9.57 2.73 -0.01
CA VAL A 8 -9.97 2.08 1.25
C VAL A 8 -10.08 0.57 1.04
N GLY A 9 -10.72 0.14 -0.04
CA GLY A 9 -10.82 -1.29 -0.36
C GLY A 9 -9.46 -1.94 -0.55
N PHE A 10 -8.52 -1.23 -1.18
CA PHE A 10 -7.16 -1.72 -1.37
C PHE A 10 -6.40 -1.86 -0.05
N TYR A 11 -6.34 -0.78 0.74
CA TYR A 11 -5.56 -0.79 1.98
C TYR A 11 -6.17 -1.67 3.07
N SER A 12 -7.50 -1.76 3.16
CA SER A 12 -8.16 -2.61 4.15
C SER A 12 -8.40 -4.03 3.64
N GLY A 13 -9.03 -4.17 2.48
CA GLY A 13 -9.43 -5.47 1.95
C GLY A 13 -8.28 -6.27 1.35
N VAL A 14 -7.37 -5.62 0.65
CA VAL A 14 -6.26 -6.30 -0.05
C VAL A 14 -5.03 -6.39 0.83
N LEU A 15 -4.63 -5.31 1.49
CA LEU A 15 -3.45 -5.27 2.35
C LEU A 15 -3.74 -5.63 3.80
N GLY A 16 -4.99 -5.86 4.16
CA GLY A 16 -5.37 -6.30 5.49
C GLY A 16 -5.38 -5.22 6.57
N GLY A 17 -5.43 -3.95 6.18
CA GLY A 17 -5.54 -2.86 7.11
C GLY A 17 -6.93 -2.76 7.73
N THR A 18 -7.05 -1.99 8.80
CA THR A 18 -8.32 -1.73 9.48
C THR A 18 -8.66 -0.25 9.38
N VAL A 19 -9.84 0.04 8.84
CA VAL A 19 -10.33 1.43 8.75
C VAL A 19 -10.68 1.93 10.15
N ARG A 20 -10.11 3.07 10.53
CA ARG A 20 -10.41 3.71 11.81
C ARG A 20 -11.71 4.52 11.70
N ASP A 21 -12.45 4.58 12.79
CA ASP A 21 -13.71 5.33 12.90
C ASP A 21 -13.57 6.68 13.61
N ASP A 22 -12.35 7.04 14.03
CA ASP A 22 -12.09 8.25 14.80
C ASP A 22 -11.53 9.42 13.97
N ARG A 23 -11.55 9.29 12.63
CA ARG A 23 -11.10 10.38 11.77
C ARG A 23 -12.04 11.58 11.88
N PRO A 24 -11.53 12.78 12.25
CA PRO A 24 -12.35 13.98 12.27
C PRO A 24 -12.86 14.35 10.88
N ASP A 25 -13.96 15.12 10.84
CA ASP A 25 -14.43 15.71 9.60
C ASP A 25 -13.60 16.96 9.31
N PHE A 26 -12.75 16.87 8.27
CA PHE A 26 -11.89 17.95 7.85
C PHE A 26 -12.51 18.80 6.73
N GLY A 27 -13.75 18.50 6.32
CA GLY A 27 -14.38 19.17 5.19
C GLY A 27 -13.99 18.60 3.82
N PHE A 28 -13.21 17.53 3.79
CA PHE A 28 -12.88 16.77 2.58
C PHE A 28 -12.85 15.28 2.90
N GLY A 29 -13.05 14.45 1.87
CA GLY A 29 -13.08 13.00 2.02
C GLY A 29 -11.71 12.41 2.35
N GLY A 30 -11.72 11.26 2.95
CA GLY A 30 -10.51 10.52 3.28
C GLY A 30 -10.80 9.38 4.23
N ALA A 31 -9.76 8.71 4.66
CA ALA A 31 -9.85 7.63 5.63
C ALA A 31 -8.51 7.47 6.35
N TRP A 32 -8.57 7.01 7.57
CA TRP A 32 -7.41 6.60 8.33
C TRP A 32 -7.43 5.08 8.47
N ILE A 33 -6.32 4.43 8.15
CA ILE A 33 -6.24 2.97 8.11
C ILE A 33 -5.04 2.52 8.93
N ASP A 34 -5.28 1.60 9.87
CA ASP A 34 -4.20 0.95 10.60
C ASP A 34 -3.62 -0.19 9.76
N LEU A 35 -2.30 -0.17 9.56
CA LEU A 35 -1.53 -1.23 8.91
C LEU A 35 -0.45 -1.67 9.90
N GLY A 36 -0.70 -2.78 10.60
CA GLY A 36 0.20 -3.20 11.68
C GLY A 36 0.29 -2.10 12.74
N SER A 37 1.50 -1.65 13.05
CA SER A 37 1.75 -0.57 14.02
C SER A 37 1.74 0.82 13.39
N GLN A 38 1.48 0.93 12.09
CA GLN A 38 1.50 2.19 11.36
C GLN A 38 0.10 2.62 10.97
N GLN A 39 -0.06 3.89 10.61
CA GLN A 39 -1.30 4.40 10.06
C GLN A 39 -1.07 4.97 8.66
N VAL A 40 -2.01 4.73 7.78
CA VAL A 40 -2.05 5.35 6.46
C VAL A 40 -3.24 6.30 6.42
N HIS A 41 -3.01 7.56 6.11
CA HIS A 41 -4.07 8.56 5.98
C HIS A 41 -4.32 8.81 4.49
N LEU A 42 -5.54 8.51 4.05
CA LEU A 42 -5.97 8.75 2.68
C LEU A 42 -6.68 10.11 2.64
N ILE A 43 -6.37 10.88 1.62
CA ILE A 43 -6.94 12.21 1.43
C ILE A 43 -7.56 12.28 0.04
N GLU A 44 -8.81 12.76 -0.05
CA GLU A 44 -9.45 13.00 -1.34
C GLU A 44 -8.87 14.25 -1.99
N SER A 45 -8.02 14.05 -2.95
CA SER A 45 -7.39 15.12 -3.74
C SER A 45 -6.81 14.50 -5.02
N PRO A 46 -6.48 15.30 -6.04
CA PRO A 46 -5.79 14.77 -7.21
C PRO A 46 -4.49 14.08 -6.81
N THR A 47 -4.25 12.90 -7.39
CA THR A 47 -3.02 12.15 -7.12
C THR A 47 -1.84 12.88 -7.75
N PRO A 48 -0.74 13.08 -7.00
CA PRO A 48 0.46 13.69 -7.57
C PRO A 48 1.04 12.87 -8.71
N GLU A 49 1.76 13.54 -9.60
CA GLU A 49 2.49 12.88 -10.66
C GLU A 49 3.48 11.88 -10.06
N ASN A 50 3.59 10.70 -10.69
CA ASN A 50 4.54 9.68 -10.26
C ASN A 50 5.97 10.08 -10.67
N LEU A 51 6.72 10.61 -9.71
CA LEU A 51 8.13 10.97 -9.88
C LEU A 51 9.05 9.97 -9.17
N GLY A 52 8.52 8.79 -8.82
CA GLY A 52 9.24 7.76 -8.08
C GLY A 52 9.08 7.84 -6.57
N GLN A 53 8.38 8.86 -6.06
CA GLN A 53 8.10 8.96 -4.63
C GLN A 53 7.19 7.81 -4.21
N HIS A 54 7.47 7.18 -3.08
CA HIS A 54 6.70 6.05 -2.57
C HIS A 54 6.96 5.85 -1.09
N PHE A 55 6.12 5.01 -0.46
CA PHE A 55 6.39 4.50 0.88
C PHE A 55 6.48 2.98 0.83
N ALA A 56 7.10 2.40 1.84
CA ALA A 56 7.32 0.96 1.90
C ALA A 56 6.45 0.35 3.00
N ILE A 57 5.90 -0.83 2.71
CA ILE A 57 5.18 -1.65 3.67
C ILE A 57 5.99 -2.94 3.86
N GLU A 58 6.35 -3.23 5.11
CA GLU A 58 7.04 -4.48 5.42
C GLU A 58 6.07 -5.65 5.36
N VAL A 59 6.44 -6.70 4.64
CA VAL A 59 5.66 -7.93 4.52
C VAL A 59 6.51 -9.11 4.92
N ALA A 60 5.89 -10.13 5.54
CA ALA A 60 6.59 -11.32 5.99
C ALA A 60 6.92 -12.27 4.84
N ASP A 61 6.05 -12.34 3.84
CA ASP A 61 6.19 -13.23 2.68
C ASP A 61 5.93 -12.45 1.40
N LEU A 62 6.99 -11.96 0.78
CA LEU A 62 6.89 -11.13 -0.42
C LEU A 62 6.32 -11.90 -1.60
N ASP A 63 6.77 -13.14 -1.81
CA ASP A 63 6.29 -13.94 -2.95
C ASP A 63 4.79 -14.21 -2.82
N GLY A 64 4.32 -14.53 -1.61
CA GLY A 64 2.91 -14.71 -1.33
C GLY A 64 2.11 -13.43 -1.55
N ALA A 65 2.61 -12.30 -1.07
CA ALA A 65 1.94 -11.00 -1.24
C ALA A 65 1.83 -10.62 -2.72
N VAL A 66 2.91 -10.78 -3.47
CA VAL A 66 2.91 -10.50 -4.92
C VAL A 66 1.90 -11.40 -5.66
N GLY A 67 1.91 -12.69 -5.36
CA GLY A 67 0.99 -13.64 -5.96
C GLY A 67 -0.47 -13.31 -5.67
N GLU A 68 -0.75 -12.94 -4.43
CA GLU A 68 -2.10 -12.56 -4.00
C GLU A 68 -2.61 -11.29 -4.70
N LEU A 69 -1.75 -10.27 -4.79
CA LEU A 69 -2.08 -9.03 -5.48
C LEU A 69 -2.30 -9.25 -6.97
N ARG A 70 -1.45 -10.04 -7.62
CA ARG A 70 -1.61 -10.38 -9.04
C ARG A 70 -2.90 -11.15 -9.28
N ALA A 71 -3.26 -12.07 -8.39
CA ALA A 71 -4.51 -12.82 -8.49
C ALA A 71 -5.74 -11.91 -8.37
N LYS A 72 -5.61 -10.78 -7.70
CA LYS A 72 -6.67 -9.76 -7.57
C LYS A 72 -6.65 -8.71 -8.69
N GLY A 73 -5.77 -8.87 -9.67
CA GLY A 73 -5.73 -8.01 -10.86
C GLY A 73 -4.81 -6.79 -10.74
N PHE A 74 -3.97 -6.71 -9.71
CA PHE A 74 -3.02 -5.61 -9.58
C PHE A 74 -1.74 -5.90 -10.36
N ASP A 75 -1.18 -4.84 -10.95
CA ASP A 75 0.08 -4.91 -11.66
C ASP A 75 1.22 -4.73 -10.67
N VAL A 76 1.88 -5.82 -10.34
CA VAL A 76 2.98 -5.84 -9.37
C VAL A 76 4.25 -6.27 -10.10
N GLY A 77 5.30 -5.48 -9.94
CA GLY A 77 6.61 -5.81 -10.49
C GLY A 77 7.19 -7.07 -9.85
N ASP A 78 8.17 -7.67 -10.53
CA ASP A 78 8.85 -8.85 -10.00
C ASP A 78 9.68 -8.49 -8.77
N PRO A 79 9.69 -9.36 -7.74
CA PRO A 79 10.59 -9.16 -6.61
C PRO A 79 12.05 -9.06 -7.03
N SER A 80 12.77 -8.10 -6.47
CA SER A 80 14.17 -7.89 -6.75
C SER A 80 14.95 -7.72 -5.46
N PRO A 81 16.24 -8.12 -5.44
CA PRO A 81 17.07 -7.98 -4.24
C PRO A 81 17.47 -6.53 -3.99
N VAL A 82 17.53 -6.17 -2.70
CA VAL A 82 18.06 -4.88 -2.24
C VAL A 82 18.92 -5.20 -1.01
N GLY A 83 20.24 -5.30 -1.20
CA GLY A 83 21.11 -5.81 -0.16
C GLY A 83 20.70 -7.23 0.23
N SER A 84 20.44 -7.46 1.52
CA SER A 84 19.92 -8.75 2.03
C SER A 84 18.40 -8.85 2.01
N ALA A 85 17.71 -7.76 1.66
CA ALA A 85 16.26 -7.69 1.58
C ALA A 85 15.76 -7.92 0.16
N ARG A 86 14.45 -7.98 -0.01
CA ARG A 86 13.80 -8.05 -1.32
C ARG A 86 12.65 -7.05 -1.36
N GLN A 87 12.35 -6.54 -2.53
CA GLN A 87 11.28 -5.56 -2.72
C GLN A 87 10.50 -5.82 -4.00
N ALA A 88 9.26 -5.37 -4.02
CA ALA A 88 8.43 -5.29 -5.23
C ALA A 88 7.60 -4.02 -5.16
N PHE A 89 7.26 -3.46 -6.30
CA PHE A 89 6.48 -2.23 -6.38
C PHE A 89 5.10 -2.51 -6.93
N VAL A 90 4.12 -1.81 -6.39
CA VAL A 90 2.73 -1.87 -6.85
C VAL A 90 2.13 -0.47 -6.81
N THR A 91 1.18 -0.23 -7.70
CA THR A 91 0.44 1.03 -7.73
C THR A 91 -0.93 0.80 -7.13
N ASP A 92 -1.36 1.68 -6.21
CA ASP A 92 -2.69 1.59 -5.63
C ASP A 92 -3.77 2.06 -6.63
N PRO A 93 -5.08 1.89 -6.33
CA PRO A 93 -6.14 2.27 -7.27
C PRO A 93 -6.17 3.74 -7.65
N SER A 94 -5.55 4.61 -6.88
CA SER A 94 -5.45 6.05 -7.18
C SER A 94 -4.16 6.42 -7.94
N GLY A 95 -3.27 5.45 -8.19
CA GLY A 95 -2.03 5.69 -8.91
C GLY A 95 -0.84 6.02 -8.03
N ASN A 96 -0.95 5.86 -6.70
CA ASN A 96 0.19 6.05 -5.81
C ASN A 96 1.08 4.82 -5.82
N LEU A 97 2.39 5.06 -5.92
CA LEU A 97 3.38 3.99 -5.89
C LEU A 97 3.68 3.59 -4.46
N LEU A 98 3.72 2.28 -4.20
CA LEU A 98 4.21 1.77 -2.93
C LEU A 98 5.14 0.58 -3.14
N GLU A 99 5.98 0.37 -2.15
CA GLU A 99 6.95 -0.71 -2.11
C GLU A 99 6.50 -1.75 -1.10
N LEU A 100 6.51 -3.02 -1.50
CA LEU A 100 6.40 -4.15 -0.58
C LEU A 100 7.81 -4.59 -0.25
N HIS A 101 8.16 -4.61 1.02
CA HIS A 101 9.52 -4.82 1.47
C HIS A 101 9.58 -6.03 2.40
N GLU A 102 10.36 -7.04 2.03
CA GLU A 102 10.63 -8.19 2.87
C GLU A 102 12.03 -8.07 3.43
N VAL A 103 12.14 -7.94 4.74
CA VAL A 103 13.42 -7.86 5.43
C VAL A 103 14.18 -9.17 5.20
N GLY A 104 15.47 -9.06 4.92
CA GLY A 104 16.27 -10.23 4.66
C GLY A 104 16.23 -11.23 5.81
N SER A 105 16.19 -12.51 5.46
CA SER A 105 16.28 -13.57 6.45
C SER A 105 17.62 -13.53 7.14
N SER A 106 17.63 -13.53 8.44
CA SER A 106 18.85 -13.54 9.24
C SER A 106 19.41 -14.94 9.49
N GLY A 107 18.77 -15.93 8.91
CA GLY A 107 19.23 -17.29 9.14
C GLY A 107 19.05 -18.17 7.99
#